data_52433e97afcd8b2e77bc89bc12f9fd13
#
_entry.id   52433e97afcd8b2e77bc89bc12f9fd13
#
_cell.length_a   1.000
_cell.length_b   1.000
_cell.length_c   1.000
_cell.angle_alpha   90.00
_cell.angle_beta   90.00
_cell.angle_gamma   90.00
#
_symmetry.space_group_name_H-M   'P 1'
#
loop_
_entity.id
_entity.type
_entity.pdbx_description
1 polymer ?
#
loop_
_entity_poly.entity_id
_entity_poly.type
_entity_poly.pdbx_seq_one_letter_code
_entity_poly.pdbx_strand_id
1 'polypeptide(L)'
;MSSGEIGCVTSHLKAIKMFLDSDAPYAIMMEDDCSLDLVQTWNFSWKDFFSHIPFDWDVVQIAIICTGDIHVKLHKRFVNDFSTACYLITRHHAEKLVRLHCRGGYTGKQKYKLDNGCKPRAVADDLIYNSGNTFAIPMLVYNYQLGSSIHPEHVDAFHKGNYDAQTNFWIQNSSTVDIKDFMNYDPYVGRTAENSSMPKDDQTWNPGPWDQAPDPEEEVEETEDNQFTPGLPA
;
A
#
# COMPACT_ATOMS: atom_id res chain seq x y z
N MET A 1 -10.67 -12.19 -1.70
CA MET A 1 -9.44 -12.03 -2.52
C MET A 1 -9.40 -13.09 -3.60
N SER A 2 -9.06 -12.70 -4.81
CA SER A 2 -8.77 -13.61 -5.92
C SER A 2 -7.42 -14.34 -5.70
N SER A 3 -7.17 -15.40 -6.48
CA SER A 3 -5.86 -16.08 -6.43
C SER A 3 -4.71 -15.15 -6.85
N GLY A 4 -4.95 -14.23 -7.79
CA GLY A 4 -3.99 -13.22 -8.21
C GLY A 4 -3.63 -12.24 -7.08
N GLU A 5 -4.61 -11.70 -6.38
CA GLU A 5 -4.39 -10.82 -5.23
C GLU A 5 -3.61 -11.53 -4.10
N ILE A 6 -3.94 -12.79 -3.81
CA ILE A 6 -3.19 -13.60 -2.84
C ILE A 6 -1.75 -13.79 -3.31
N GLY A 7 -1.54 -14.09 -4.59
CA GLY A 7 -0.23 -14.22 -5.20
C GLY A 7 0.61 -12.94 -5.06
N CYS A 8 0.04 -11.79 -5.39
CA CYS A 8 0.69 -10.49 -5.24
C CYS A 8 1.11 -10.23 -3.79
N VAL A 9 0.18 -10.27 -2.84
CA VAL A 9 0.46 -10.06 -1.41
C VAL A 9 1.57 -10.98 -0.90
N THR A 10 1.49 -12.27 -1.21
CA THR A 10 2.47 -13.25 -0.72
C THR A 10 3.84 -13.08 -1.36
N SER A 11 3.91 -12.62 -2.62
CA SER A 11 5.17 -12.30 -3.29
C SER A 11 5.86 -11.12 -2.62
N HIS A 12 5.12 -10.04 -2.33
CA HIS A 12 5.66 -8.91 -1.58
C HIS A 12 6.14 -9.30 -0.19
N LEU A 13 5.35 -10.04 0.58
CA LEU A 13 5.75 -10.51 1.91
C LEU A 13 7.00 -11.41 1.85
N LYS A 14 7.15 -12.20 0.80
CA LYS A 14 8.35 -13.01 0.57
C LYS A 14 9.56 -12.12 0.27
N ALA A 15 9.44 -11.13 -0.62
CA ALA A 15 10.50 -10.18 -0.93
C ALA A 15 10.91 -9.37 0.30
N ILE A 16 9.95 -8.87 1.08
CA ILE A 16 10.19 -8.16 2.34
C ILE A 16 10.95 -9.06 3.34
N LYS A 17 10.58 -10.32 3.44
CA LYS A 17 11.29 -11.27 4.30
C LYS A 17 12.73 -11.52 3.82
N MET A 18 12.96 -11.64 2.51
CA MET A 18 14.30 -11.77 1.94
C MET A 18 15.16 -10.53 2.19
N PHE A 19 14.57 -9.33 2.16
CA PHE A 19 15.27 -8.10 2.54
C PHE A 19 15.84 -8.18 3.97
N LEU A 20 15.12 -8.80 4.90
CA LEU A 20 15.58 -8.95 6.28
C LEU A 20 16.78 -9.89 6.45
N ASP A 21 17.13 -10.70 5.44
CA ASP A 21 18.35 -11.50 5.41
C ASP A 21 19.62 -10.64 5.11
N SER A 22 19.46 -9.39 4.71
CA SER A 22 20.54 -8.40 4.55
C SER A 22 20.68 -7.54 5.81
N ASP A 23 21.75 -6.73 5.91
CA ASP A 23 21.95 -5.74 6.98
C ASP A 23 21.49 -4.32 6.57
N ALA A 24 20.89 -4.14 5.39
CA ALA A 24 20.48 -2.84 4.89
C ALA A 24 19.40 -2.22 5.80
N PRO A 25 19.44 -0.90 6.06
CA PRO A 25 18.45 -0.23 6.90
C PRO A 25 17.10 -0.01 6.21
N TYR A 26 17.08 -0.03 4.87
CA TYR A 26 15.88 0.09 4.03
C TYR A 26 16.10 -0.64 2.70
N ALA A 27 15.03 -0.88 1.97
CA ALA A 27 15.06 -1.46 0.63
C ALA A 27 14.09 -0.75 -0.31
N ILE A 28 14.37 -0.85 -1.61
CA ILE A 28 13.42 -0.56 -2.67
C ILE A 28 12.80 -1.91 -3.09
N MET A 29 11.48 -1.99 -3.02
CA MET A 29 10.70 -3.09 -3.58
C MET A 29 10.14 -2.63 -4.92
N MET A 30 10.30 -3.45 -5.94
CA MET A 30 9.90 -3.10 -7.30
C MET A 30 9.30 -4.31 -7.99
N GLU A 31 8.18 -4.13 -8.66
CA GLU A 31 7.58 -5.10 -9.56
C GLU A 31 8.25 -4.99 -10.95
N ASP A 32 8.11 -6.01 -11.77
CA ASP A 32 8.76 -6.11 -13.08
C ASP A 32 8.14 -5.20 -14.16
N ASP A 33 6.98 -4.64 -13.89
CA ASP A 33 6.27 -3.69 -14.73
C ASP A 33 6.48 -2.21 -14.35
N CYS A 34 7.31 -1.92 -13.35
CA CYS A 34 7.69 -0.55 -13.01
C CYS A 34 8.78 -0.04 -13.98
N SER A 35 8.53 1.11 -14.62
CA SER A 35 9.51 1.73 -15.52
C SER A 35 10.47 2.67 -14.80
N LEU A 36 11.76 2.56 -15.15
CA LEU A 36 12.83 3.45 -14.70
C LEU A 36 13.19 4.53 -15.75
N ASP A 37 12.46 4.61 -16.86
CA ASP A 37 12.80 5.49 -17.99
C ASP A 37 12.86 6.98 -17.60
N LEU A 38 12.02 7.38 -16.64
CA LEU A 38 11.98 8.76 -16.15
C LEU A 38 13.16 9.14 -15.26
N VAL A 39 13.83 8.18 -14.63
CA VAL A 39 14.92 8.44 -13.67
C VAL A 39 16.07 9.22 -14.31
N GLN A 40 16.40 8.93 -15.56
CA GLN A 40 17.47 9.62 -16.28
C GLN A 40 17.13 11.08 -16.66
N THR A 41 15.87 11.48 -16.52
CA THR A 41 15.43 12.85 -16.81
C THR A 41 15.49 13.76 -15.59
N TRP A 42 15.62 13.20 -14.37
CA TRP A 42 15.63 13.98 -13.15
C TRP A 42 16.86 14.87 -13.03
N ASN A 43 16.68 16.06 -12.50
CA ASN A 43 17.76 17.02 -12.20
C ASN A 43 18.31 16.89 -10.76
N PHE A 44 17.94 15.84 -10.04
CA PHE A 44 18.38 15.51 -8.69
C PHE A 44 18.80 14.04 -8.60
N SER A 45 19.57 13.72 -7.59
CA SER A 45 20.03 12.36 -7.33
C SER A 45 19.16 11.63 -6.31
N TRP A 46 19.28 10.31 -6.24
CA TRP A 46 18.71 9.52 -5.15
C TRP A 46 19.16 9.99 -3.78
N LYS A 47 20.40 10.47 -3.65
CA LYS A 47 20.90 11.04 -2.39
C LYS A 47 20.13 12.28 -2.00
N ASP A 48 19.84 13.16 -2.96
CA ASP A 48 19.02 14.34 -2.70
C ASP A 48 17.60 13.94 -2.29
N PHE A 49 17.01 13.01 -3.00
CA PHE A 49 15.70 12.46 -2.66
C PHE A 49 15.66 11.93 -1.21
N PHE A 50 16.58 11.02 -0.85
CA PHE A 50 16.62 10.43 0.49
C PHE A 50 16.84 11.45 1.60
N SER A 51 17.59 12.52 1.32
CA SER A 51 17.85 13.57 2.31
C SER A 51 16.65 14.44 2.65
N HIS A 52 15.58 14.36 1.85
CA HIS A 52 14.37 15.15 2.02
C HIS A 52 13.14 14.30 2.42
N ILE A 53 13.27 12.99 2.52
CA ILE A 53 12.18 12.15 3.08
C ILE A 53 11.99 12.51 4.55
N PRO A 54 10.75 12.64 5.06
CA PRO A 54 10.49 12.86 6.48
C PRO A 54 11.16 11.78 7.33
N PHE A 55 11.80 12.16 8.43
CA PHE A 55 12.70 11.28 9.22
C PHE A 55 11.96 10.04 9.83
N ASP A 56 10.66 10.12 10.01
CA ASP A 56 9.81 9.12 10.65
C ASP A 56 9.05 8.22 9.67
N TRP A 57 9.50 8.18 8.40
CA TRP A 57 8.85 7.34 7.40
C TRP A 57 9.04 5.83 7.66
N ASP A 58 8.01 5.07 7.42
CA ASP A 58 8.04 3.61 7.38
C ASP A 58 8.06 3.09 5.93
N VAL A 59 7.23 3.70 5.08
CA VAL A 59 7.13 3.38 3.65
C VAL A 59 7.01 4.67 2.84
N VAL A 60 7.65 4.70 1.67
CA VAL A 60 7.40 5.73 0.66
C VAL A 60 6.99 5.04 -0.63
N GLN A 61 5.73 5.22 -1.01
CA GLN A 61 5.19 4.74 -2.28
C GLN A 61 5.67 5.69 -3.38
N ILE A 62 6.43 5.19 -4.36
CA ILE A 62 7.07 6.01 -5.41
C ILE A 62 6.52 5.73 -6.82
N ALA A 63 5.67 4.72 -6.97
CA ALA A 63 4.84 4.51 -8.15
C ALA A 63 3.38 4.46 -7.71
N ILE A 64 2.57 5.38 -8.23
CA ILE A 64 1.18 5.58 -7.80
C ILE A 64 0.25 5.39 -8.99
N ILE A 65 -0.87 4.71 -8.75
CA ILE A 65 -2.02 4.66 -9.63
C ILE A 65 -3.21 5.18 -8.83
N CYS A 66 -3.87 6.22 -9.29
CA CYS A 66 -5.06 6.75 -8.63
C CYS A 66 -6.23 6.88 -9.60
N THR A 67 -7.44 6.94 -9.08
CA THR A 67 -8.68 7.06 -9.89
C THR A 67 -9.09 8.51 -10.13
N GLY A 68 -8.28 9.48 -9.68
CA GLY A 68 -8.53 10.91 -9.80
C GLY A 68 -7.26 11.67 -10.19
N ASP A 69 -7.23 12.95 -9.84
CA ASP A 69 -6.07 13.79 -10.07
C ASP A 69 -4.87 13.32 -9.25
N ILE A 70 -3.72 13.24 -9.89
CA ILE A 70 -2.48 12.82 -9.24
C ILE A 70 -1.90 13.99 -8.45
N HIS A 71 -1.68 13.77 -7.16
CA HIS A 71 -0.94 14.72 -6.34
C HIS A 71 0.56 14.50 -6.54
N VAL A 72 1.23 15.45 -7.21
CA VAL A 72 2.62 15.27 -7.66
C VAL A 72 3.69 15.49 -6.59
N LYS A 73 3.38 16.21 -5.50
CA LYS A 73 4.32 16.45 -4.39
C LYS A 73 4.25 15.34 -3.33
N LEU A 74 5.27 15.27 -2.49
CA LEU A 74 5.25 14.35 -1.35
C LEU A 74 4.05 14.64 -0.44
N HIS A 75 3.29 13.63 -0.12
CA HIS A 75 2.11 13.73 0.74
C HIS A 75 1.92 12.46 1.59
N LYS A 76 1.08 12.53 2.61
CA LYS A 76 0.60 11.32 3.29
C LYS A 76 -0.20 10.49 2.30
N ARG A 77 0.09 9.19 2.23
CA ARG A 77 -0.64 8.30 1.35
C ARG A 77 -2.14 8.40 1.59
N PHE A 78 -2.89 8.65 0.53
CA PHE A 78 -4.34 8.55 0.52
C PHE A 78 -4.77 7.10 0.25
N VAL A 79 -5.97 6.74 0.65
CA VAL A 79 -6.52 5.40 0.41
C VAL A 79 -6.61 5.05 -1.09
N ASN A 80 -6.72 6.07 -1.93
CA ASN A 80 -6.81 5.93 -3.39
C ASN A 80 -5.46 6.00 -4.12
N ASP A 81 -4.36 6.13 -3.40
CA ASP A 81 -3.02 5.94 -3.96
C ASP A 81 -2.74 4.44 -4.02
N PHE A 82 -3.18 3.82 -5.11
CA PHE A 82 -3.01 2.39 -5.35
C PHE A 82 -1.62 2.09 -5.91
N SER A 83 -1.31 0.81 -5.96
CA SER A 83 -0.12 0.20 -6.55
C SER A 83 1.00 -0.11 -5.55
N THR A 84 1.51 -1.31 -5.69
CA THR A 84 2.74 -1.79 -5.05
C THR A 84 3.89 -1.90 -6.07
N ALA A 85 3.73 -1.33 -7.26
CA ALA A 85 4.72 -1.44 -8.34
C ALA A 85 6.12 -0.95 -7.93
N CYS A 86 6.21 0.11 -7.11
CA CYS A 86 7.48 0.48 -6.49
C CYS A 86 7.29 1.27 -5.20
N TYR A 87 8.02 0.86 -4.15
CA TYR A 87 8.04 1.55 -2.88
C TYR A 87 9.35 1.32 -2.11
N LEU A 88 9.69 2.27 -1.26
CA LEU A 88 10.72 2.15 -0.26
C LEU A 88 10.12 1.60 1.04
N ILE A 89 10.87 0.78 1.76
CA ILE A 89 10.46 0.25 3.06
C ILE A 89 11.63 0.25 4.04
N THR A 90 11.39 0.70 5.26
CA THR A 90 12.38 0.61 6.33
C THR A 90 12.46 -0.80 6.88
N ARG A 91 13.63 -1.17 7.42
CA ARG A 91 13.82 -2.45 8.13
C ARG A 91 12.82 -2.61 9.26
N HIS A 92 12.62 -1.55 10.05
CA HIS A 92 11.67 -1.55 11.16
C HIS A 92 10.25 -1.97 10.71
N HIS A 93 9.76 -1.37 9.62
CA HIS A 93 8.44 -1.71 9.10
C HIS A 93 8.39 -3.10 8.46
N ALA A 94 9.46 -3.50 7.76
CA ALA A 94 9.60 -4.84 7.21
C ALA A 94 9.50 -5.92 8.30
N GLU A 95 10.21 -5.74 9.42
CA GLU A 95 10.13 -6.64 10.58
C GLU A 95 8.71 -6.70 11.17
N LYS A 96 8.04 -5.54 11.24
CA LYS A 96 6.64 -5.47 11.70
C LYS A 96 5.72 -6.29 10.78
N LEU A 97 5.81 -6.10 9.45
CA LEU A 97 4.99 -6.84 8.48
C LEU A 97 5.25 -8.35 8.54
N VAL A 98 6.52 -8.76 8.59
CA VAL A 98 6.87 -10.19 8.69
C VAL A 98 6.32 -10.78 9.98
N ARG A 99 6.44 -10.10 11.10
CA ARG A 99 5.88 -10.56 12.40
C ARG A 99 4.36 -10.67 12.37
N LEU A 100 3.68 -9.75 11.71
CA LEU A 100 2.21 -9.74 11.64
C LEU A 100 1.67 -10.80 10.66
N HIS A 101 2.32 -10.96 9.52
CA HIS A 101 1.74 -11.66 8.37
C HIS A 101 2.43 -12.96 7.99
N CYS A 102 3.69 -13.20 8.40
CA CYS A 102 4.43 -14.43 8.08
C CYS A 102 4.45 -15.38 9.27
N ARG A 103 4.05 -16.63 9.03
CA ARG A 103 4.04 -17.70 10.03
C ARG A 103 4.90 -18.86 9.54
N GLY A 104 5.55 -19.55 10.48
CA GLY A 104 6.42 -20.68 10.18
C GLY A 104 7.88 -20.31 10.01
N GLY A 105 8.78 -21.24 10.33
CA GLY A 105 10.23 -21.03 10.27
C GLY A 105 10.79 -21.26 8.86
N TYR A 106 12.11 -21.10 8.73
CA TYR A 106 12.85 -21.28 7.48
C TYR A 106 12.79 -22.71 6.90
N THR A 107 12.42 -23.71 7.69
CA THR A 107 12.42 -25.11 7.31
C THR A 107 11.06 -25.69 6.95
N GLY A 108 9.99 -24.92 7.09
CA GLY A 108 8.62 -25.38 6.81
C GLY A 108 7.97 -24.63 5.64
N LYS A 109 6.80 -25.11 5.18
CA LYS A 109 6.00 -24.35 4.23
C LYS A 109 5.61 -23.02 4.86
N GLN A 110 5.99 -21.91 4.21
CA GLN A 110 5.63 -20.58 4.65
C GLN A 110 4.10 -20.48 4.68
N LYS A 111 3.57 -20.01 5.80
CA LYS A 111 2.15 -19.68 5.97
C LYS A 111 2.00 -18.18 6.12
N TYR A 112 0.96 -17.63 5.55
CA TYR A 112 0.66 -16.21 5.62
C TYR A 112 -0.66 -15.99 6.36
N LYS A 113 -0.69 -14.96 7.20
CA LYS A 113 -1.90 -14.42 7.79
C LYS A 113 -2.22 -13.12 7.06
N LEU A 114 -3.18 -13.14 6.16
CA LEU A 114 -3.53 -12.00 5.31
C LEU A 114 -4.69 -11.15 5.87
N ASP A 115 -5.14 -11.48 7.08
CA ASP A 115 -6.05 -10.63 7.83
C ASP A 115 -5.24 -9.49 8.45
N ASN A 116 -5.54 -8.25 8.09
CA ASN A 116 -4.87 -7.07 8.63
C ASN A 116 -5.64 -6.45 9.81
N GLY A 117 -6.78 -7.01 10.20
CA GLY A 117 -7.63 -6.47 11.25
C GLY A 117 -8.19 -5.07 10.93
N CYS A 118 -7.82 -4.52 9.79
CA CYS A 118 -8.24 -3.21 9.29
C CYS A 118 -9.10 -3.42 8.05
N LYS A 119 -10.24 -2.82 8.02
CA LYS A 119 -11.03 -2.68 6.80
C LYS A 119 -10.38 -1.58 5.93
N PRO A 120 -10.49 -1.66 4.60
CA PRO A 120 -11.46 -2.48 3.90
C PRO A 120 -10.92 -3.77 3.27
N ARG A 121 -9.58 -3.94 3.02
CA ARG A 121 -9.12 -5.05 2.19
C ARG A 121 -7.78 -5.61 2.64
N ALA A 122 -7.54 -6.91 2.40
CA ALA A 122 -6.25 -7.54 2.63
C ALA A 122 -5.40 -7.63 1.35
N VAL A 123 -5.59 -6.69 0.41
CA VAL A 123 -4.75 -6.54 -0.79
C VAL A 123 -3.37 -5.99 -0.43
N ALA A 124 -2.41 -6.13 -1.33
CA ALA A 124 -1.01 -5.78 -1.07
C ALA A 124 -0.84 -4.33 -0.61
N ASP A 125 -1.49 -3.38 -1.29
CA ASP A 125 -1.47 -1.96 -0.95
C ASP A 125 -1.84 -1.70 0.51
N ASP A 126 -3.03 -2.18 0.90
CA ASP A 126 -3.55 -1.90 2.24
C ASP A 126 -2.76 -2.62 3.32
N LEU A 127 -2.27 -3.82 3.03
CA LEU A 127 -1.50 -4.61 3.99
C LEU A 127 -0.12 -4.00 4.24
N ILE A 128 0.55 -3.51 3.19
CA ILE A 128 1.90 -2.95 3.28
C ILE A 128 1.85 -1.53 3.85
N TYR A 129 0.89 -0.71 3.39
CA TYR A 129 0.90 0.72 3.63
C TYR A 129 0.14 1.15 4.88
N ASN A 130 -1.00 0.51 5.20
CA ASN A 130 -1.88 1.01 6.26
C ASN A 130 -1.35 0.77 7.68
N SER A 131 -0.36 -0.08 7.86
CA SER A 131 0.20 -0.38 9.19
C SER A 131 1.40 0.49 9.56
N GLY A 132 1.86 1.38 8.67
CA GLY A 132 3.02 2.23 8.86
C GLY A 132 2.77 3.71 8.60
N ASN A 133 3.78 4.52 8.90
CA ASN A 133 3.82 5.91 8.51
C ASN A 133 4.18 6.02 7.03
N THR A 134 3.16 5.99 6.16
CA THR A 134 3.34 5.91 4.72
C THR A 134 3.15 7.25 4.04
N PHE A 135 4.14 7.61 3.24
CA PHE A 135 4.12 8.73 2.31
C PHE A 135 3.97 8.23 0.89
N ALA A 136 3.54 9.11 0.00
CA ALA A 136 3.40 8.83 -1.42
C ALA A 136 3.92 9.99 -2.26
N ILE A 137 4.54 9.67 -3.41
CA ILE A 137 5.08 10.63 -4.36
C ILE A 137 5.22 9.95 -5.74
N PRO A 138 4.64 10.50 -6.82
CA PRO A 138 4.63 9.85 -8.13
C PRO A 138 5.94 10.09 -8.90
N MET A 139 6.99 9.37 -8.55
CA MET A 139 8.31 9.50 -9.18
C MET A 139 8.53 8.52 -10.32
N LEU A 140 7.97 7.33 -10.22
CA LEU A 140 8.07 6.25 -11.19
C LEU A 140 6.69 5.90 -11.73
N VAL A 141 6.65 5.32 -12.91
CA VAL A 141 5.42 4.96 -13.58
C VAL A 141 5.29 3.45 -13.72
N TYR A 142 4.07 2.96 -13.58
CA TYR A 142 3.67 1.62 -13.95
C TYR A 142 3.54 1.54 -15.48
N ASN A 143 4.15 0.55 -16.09
CA ASN A 143 4.04 0.35 -17.54
C ASN A 143 2.72 -0.39 -17.88
N TYR A 144 1.66 0.37 -18.11
CA TYR A 144 0.34 -0.16 -18.43
C TYR A 144 0.32 -1.03 -19.70
N GLN A 145 1.30 -0.91 -20.61
CA GLN A 145 1.37 -1.68 -21.85
C GLN A 145 1.64 -3.18 -21.60
N LEU A 146 2.17 -3.52 -20.44
CA LEU A 146 2.35 -4.92 -20.04
C LEU A 146 1.05 -5.57 -19.59
N GLY A 147 -0.01 -4.79 -19.44
CA GLY A 147 -1.33 -5.24 -18.98
C GLY A 147 -1.37 -5.50 -17.48
N SER A 148 -2.48 -6.03 -17.00
CA SER A 148 -2.64 -6.51 -15.63
C SER A 148 -3.20 -7.92 -15.65
N SER A 149 -2.52 -8.86 -15.00
CA SER A 149 -3.01 -10.23 -14.83
C SER A 149 -4.03 -10.37 -13.70
N ILE A 150 -4.14 -9.37 -12.82
CA ILE A 150 -5.02 -9.37 -11.66
C ILE A 150 -6.34 -8.64 -11.99
N HIS A 151 -6.22 -7.44 -12.58
CA HIS A 151 -7.32 -6.53 -12.87
C HIS A 151 -7.18 -5.95 -14.28
N PRO A 152 -7.37 -6.75 -15.35
CA PRO A 152 -7.22 -6.28 -16.72
C PRO A 152 -8.17 -5.12 -17.08
N GLU A 153 -9.34 -5.05 -16.45
CA GLU A 153 -10.31 -3.98 -16.62
C GLU A 153 -9.84 -2.61 -16.13
N HIS A 154 -8.85 -2.56 -15.24
CA HIS A 154 -8.29 -1.31 -14.73
C HIS A 154 -7.36 -0.62 -15.71
N VAL A 155 -6.79 -1.36 -16.68
CA VAL A 155 -5.78 -0.85 -17.62
C VAL A 155 -6.34 0.34 -18.41
N ASP A 156 -7.49 0.17 -19.04
CA ASP A 156 -8.13 1.24 -19.81
C ASP A 156 -8.88 2.25 -18.94
N ALA A 157 -9.35 1.81 -17.76
CA ALA A 157 -10.15 2.65 -16.88
C ALA A 157 -9.33 3.81 -16.27
N PHE A 158 -8.13 3.52 -15.76
CA PHE A 158 -7.32 4.53 -15.09
C PHE A 158 -5.80 4.33 -15.16
N HIS A 159 -5.26 3.11 -15.44
CA HIS A 159 -3.81 2.91 -15.51
C HIS A 159 -3.18 3.75 -16.62
N LYS A 160 -3.77 3.73 -17.81
CA LYS A 160 -3.28 4.52 -18.95
C LYS A 160 -3.31 6.02 -18.67
N GLY A 161 -4.41 6.53 -18.12
CA GLY A 161 -4.53 7.95 -17.80
C GLY A 161 -3.50 8.41 -16.77
N ASN A 162 -3.24 7.58 -15.76
CA ASN A 162 -2.19 7.84 -14.76
C ASN A 162 -0.78 7.84 -15.36
N TYR A 163 -0.48 6.85 -16.20
CA TYR A 163 0.80 6.78 -16.91
C TYR A 163 1.04 8.03 -17.75
N ASP A 164 0.05 8.42 -18.57
CA ASP A 164 0.15 9.59 -19.45
C ASP A 164 0.34 10.87 -18.62
N ALA A 165 -0.41 11.05 -17.55
CA ALA A 165 -0.33 12.24 -16.69
C ALA A 165 1.04 12.35 -16.00
N GLN A 166 1.53 11.30 -15.39
CA GLN A 166 2.83 11.27 -14.70
C GLN A 166 3.98 11.44 -15.69
N THR A 167 3.94 10.74 -16.82
CA THR A 167 4.96 10.84 -17.86
C THR A 167 5.03 12.27 -18.41
N ASN A 168 3.89 12.88 -18.73
CA ASN A 168 3.84 14.25 -19.22
C ASN A 168 4.36 15.24 -18.16
N PHE A 169 3.99 15.07 -16.90
CA PHE A 169 4.52 15.89 -15.81
C PHE A 169 6.06 15.84 -15.78
N TRP A 170 6.65 14.65 -15.76
CA TRP A 170 8.10 14.49 -15.67
C TRP A 170 8.84 14.98 -16.92
N ILE A 171 8.33 14.71 -18.12
CA ILE A 171 8.91 15.22 -19.36
C ILE A 171 8.97 16.75 -19.37
N GLN A 172 7.92 17.40 -18.84
CA GLN A 172 7.83 18.86 -18.85
C GLN A 172 8.62 19.53 -17.71
N ASN A 173 8.75 18.88 -16.57
CA ASN A 173 9.22 19.52 -15.34
C ASN A 173 10.52 18.95 -14.77
N SER A 174 11.01 17.80 -15.22
CA SER A 174 12.15 17.10 -14.63
C SER A 174 13.43 17.94 -14.53
N SER A 175 13.67 18.85 -15.48
CA SER A 175 14.83 19.74 -15.47
C SER A 175 14.70 20.97 -14.57
N THR A 176 13.49 21.26 -14.07
CA THR A 176 13.18 22.47 -13.31
C THR A 176 12.62 22.18 -11.92
N VAL A 177 12.43 20.90 -11.55
CA VAL A 177 11.95 20.52 -10.23
C VAL A 177 12.94 21.00 -9.16
N ASP A 178 12.46 21.80 -8.23
CA ASP A 178 13.15 22.01 -6.96
C ASP A 178 12.82 20.87 -6.01
N ILE A 179 13.79 20.01 -5.76
CA ILE A 179 13.61 18.82 -4.92
C ILE A 179 13.16 19.19 -3.50
N LYS A 180 13.57 20.35 -2.98
CA LYS A 180 13.15 20.80 -1.64
C LYS A 180 11.68 21.15 -1.61
N ASP A 181 11.19 21.85 -2.63
CA ASP A 181 9.76 22.17 -2.72
C ASP A 181 8.93 20.93 -3.04
N PHE A 182 9.44 20.07 -3.91
CA PHE A 182 8.78 18.83 -4.32
C PHE A 182 8.61 17.84 -3.16
N MET A 183 9.60 17.76 -2.28
CA MET A 183 9.62 16.90 -1.10
C MET A 183 9.14 17.61 0.17
N ASN A 184 8.75 18.88 0.09
CA ASN A 184 8.27 19.63 1.24
C ASN A 184 6.88 19.12 1.62
N TYR A 185 6.85 18.27 2.65
CA TYR A 185 5.61 17.74 3.19
C TYR A 185 4.99 18.76 4.15
N ASP A 186 3.85 19.31 3.75
CA ASP A 186 3.00 20.08 4.65
C ASP A 186 1.78 19.22 5.05
N PRO A 187 1.64 18.82 6.31
CA PRO A 187 0.51 18.00 6.76
C PRO A 187 -0.84 18.71 6.67
N TYR A 188 -0.84 20.01 6.41
CA TYR A 188 -2.04 20.82 6.31
C TYR A 188 -2.44 21.17 4.87
N VAL A 189 -1.50 21.10 3.92
CA VAL A 189 -1.78 21.28 2.50
C VAL A 189 -2.57 20.07 1.98
N GLY A 190 -3.73 20.32 1.43
CA GLY A 190 -4.62 19.27 0.91
C GLY A 190 -5.75 18.88 1.88
N ARG A 191 -5.77 19.43 3.10
CA ARG A 191 -6.89 19.26 4.04
C ARG A 191 -7.93 20.38 3.98
N THR A 192 -7.81 21.31 3.04
CA THR A 192 -8.90 22.24 2.79
C THR A 192 -10.05 21.47 2.13
N ALA A 193 -11.28 21.71 2.57
CA ALA A 193 -12.49 21.05 2.08
C ALA A 193 -12.67 21.16 0.55
N GLU A 194 -11.92 22.02 -0.12
CA GLU A 194 -11.94 22.22 -1.55
C GLU A 194 -11.03 21.26 -2.33
N ASN A 195 -9.96 20.72 -1.72
CA ASN A 195 -8.98 19.84 -2.36
C ASN A 195 -8.99 18.42 -1.79
N SER A 196 -9.83 18.12 -0.81
CA SER A 196 -9.97 16.77 -0.34
C SER A 196 -10.83 16.00 -1.33
N SER A 197 -10.23 15.02 -2.01
CA SER A 197 -10.98 14.00 -2.73
C SER A 197 -11.74 13.04 -1.79
N MET A 198 -11.80 13.37 -0.51
CA MET A 198 -12.75 12.78 0.41
C MET A 198 -14.16 13.19 -0.02
N PRO A 199 -15.09 12.26 -0.12
CA PRO A 199 -16.48 12.59 -0.37
C PRO A 199 -16.91 13.69 0.61
N LYS A 200 -17.40 14.80 0.09
CA LYS A 200 -17.99 15.85 0.93
C LYS A 200 -19.18 15.22 1.62
N ASP A 201 -19.10 15.13 2.93
CA ASP A 201 -20.15 14.69 3.83
C ASP A 201 -20.56 13.22 3.81
N ASP A 202 -20.93 12.77 4.95
CA ASP A 202 -21.57 11.54 5.40
C ASP A 202 -22.72 11.03 4.54
N GLN A 203 -23.16 11.79 3.55
CA GLN A 203 -24.34 11.44 2.74
C GLN A 203 -24.09 10.37 1.68
N THR A 204 -22.83 10.04 1.39
CA THR A 204 -22.49 8.97 0.44
C THR A 204 -21.81 7.76 1.10
N TRP A 205 -21.41 7.89 2.36
CA TRP A 205 -20.90 6.77 3.13
C TRP A 205 -22.09 6.02 3.71
N ASN A 206 -22.55 5.01 2.98
CA ASN A 206 -23.48 4.05 3.52
C ASN A 206 -22.65 2.99 4.25
N PRO A 207 -22.66 2.97 5.60
CA PRO A 207 -22.00 1.90 6.33
C PRO A 207 -22.57 0.60 5.84
N GLY A 208 -21.71 -0.24 5.25
CA GLY A 208 -22.10 -1.57 4.87
C GLY A 208 -22.62 -2.33 6.10
N PRO A 209 -23.33 -3.46 5.90
CA PRO A 209 -23.90 -4.23 7.01
C PRO A 209 -22.88 -4.65 8.09
N TRP A 210 -21.59 -4.47 7.82
CA TRP A 210 -20.46 -4.80 8.71
C TRP A 210 -20.07 -3.66 9.66
N ASP A 211 -20.59 -2.45 9.49
CA ASP A 211 -20.27 -1.28 10.31
C ASP A 211 -21.36 -0.98 11.36
N GLN A 212 -22.39 -1.78 11.39
CA GLN A 212 -23.35 -1.76 12.49
C GLN A 212 -22.68 -2.49 13.67
N ALA A 213 -22.49 -1.78 14.78
CA ALA A 213 -22.17 -2.44 16.03
C ALA A 213 -23.26 -3.52 16.28
N PRO A 214 -22.89 -4.71 16.74
CA PRO A 214 -23.89 -5.70 17.11
C PRO A 214 -24.85 -5.04 18.11
N ASP A 215 -26.15 -5.23 17.87
CA ASP A 215 -27.20 -4.74 18.73
C ASP A 215 -26.93 -5.27 20.15
N PRO A 216 -26.78 -4.42 21.17
CA PRO A 216 -26.47 -4.89 22.51
C PRO A 216 -27.61 -5.74 23.15
N GLU A 217 -28.72 -5.94 22.45
CA GLU A 217 -29.87 -6.72 22.92
C GLU A 217 -30.03 -8.10 22.28
N GLU A 218 -29.12 -8.55 21.38
CA GLU A 218 -29.07 -9.97 21.03
C GLU A 218 -28.38 -10.76 22.17
N GLU A 219 -29.17 -11.06 23.20
CA GLU A 219 -28.83 -12.10 24.17
C GLU A 219 -28.66 -13.43 23.43
N VAL A 220 -27.42 -13.91 23.40
CA VAL A 220 -27.11 -15.27 22.92
C VAL A 220 -27.76 -16.22 23.91
N GLU A 221 -28.89 -16.85 23.55
CA GLU A 221 -29.38 -18.02 24.27
C GLU A 221 -28.28 -19.08 24.30
N GLU A 222 -27.61 -19.21 25.44
CA GLU A 222 -26.72 -20.34 25.71
C GLU A 222 -27.56 -21.64 25.65
N THR A 223 -27.44 -22.35 24.53
CA THR A 223 -27.95 -23.73 24.49
C THR A 223 -27.06 -24.59 25.39
N GLU A 224 -27.52 -24.86 26.59
CA GLU A 224 -27.01 -25.93 27.43
C GLU A 224 -27.26 -27.29 26.75
N ASP A 225 -26.28 -27.79 25.99
CA ASP A 225 -26.21 -29.24 25.66
C ASP A 225 -24.78 -29.59 25.26
N ASN A 226 -23.96 -29.92 26.23
CA ASN A 226 -22.86 -30.85 26.07
C ASN A 226 -22.43 -31.44 27.43
N GLN A 227 -23.22 -32.38 27.91
CA GLN A 227 -22.76 -33.29 28.96
C GLN A 227 -21.77 -34.29 28.35
N PHE A 228 -20.48 -33.97 28.45
CA PHE A 228 -19.42 -34.90 28.17
C PHE A 228 -19.25 -35.85 29.37
N THR A 229 -19.70 -37.09 29.23
CA THR A 229 -19.46 -38.17 30.20
C THR A 229 -18.15 -38.87 29.86
N PRO A 230 -17.09 -38.85 30.71
CA PRO A 230 -15.90 -39.61 30.44
C PRO A 230 -16.13 -41.09 30.85
N GLY A 231 -16.08 -41.97 29.82
CA GLY A 231 -16.04 -43.40 30.03
C GLY A 231 -14.68 -43.84 30.57
N LEU A 232 -14.68 -44.56 31.70
CA LEU A 232 -13.51 -45.24 32.25
C LEU A 232 -13.25 -46.54 31.45
N PRO A 233 -11.94 -46.85 31.13
CA PRO A 233 -11.62 -48.11 30.57
C PRO A 233 -11.52 -49.24 31.63
N ALA A 234 -11.98 -50.41 31.24
CA ALA A 234 -11.76 -51.66 31.96
C ALA A 234 -10.36 -52.24 31.71
#